data_627f7a6bccbcfb00c883da15fa67aa29
#
_entry.id   627f7a6bccbcfb00c883da15fa67aa29
#
_cell.length_a   1.000
_cell.length_b   1.000
_cell.length_c   1.000
_cell.angle_alpha   90.00
_cell.angle_beta   90.00
_cell.angle_gamma   90.00
#
_symmetry.space_group_name_H-M   'P 1'
#
loop_
_entity.id
_entity.type
_entity.pdbx_description
1 polymer ?
#
loop_
_entity_poly.entity_id
_entity_poly.type
_entity_poly.pdbx_seq_one_letter_code
_entity_poly.pdbx_strand_id
1 'polypeptide(L)'
;HLLPGDGPSVGGVLAADPRISGVCFTGSTDTARIINATMASKGNPKAPLIAETGGLNAMIVDSSALPEQAVRDIVTAAFQSAGQRCSALRVLFVQSDIAEGLLSLLEGAMDELCIGDPWDLKTDVGPVIDEEARDVIEAHCQKMEMQGRLIRKIKHPESAGFFVNPSAYLIDSIADLEHEIFGPVLHVVTFEAEGIDDLVESINARGYGLTMGIHTRVDKRVQDICDKARVGNIYVNRNQIGAVVGVQPFGGEGLSGTGPKAGGPHYLTRFSKVADRRVEDDGALPSSSNECGELSRIAPVALSAQRHWDQVADRAAIIKTAAEACSVPVRDAILEILSGVSEFSAHAIDLPGPTGESNRLTLHGRGVFVCLGGVTQAALALLLGNAAIVPKDVEAELFCAFLPAGLFGIVDDITLKDIEIAPDLAGVVFAGNAENLRAIRSALAARSGAILPLIDDLSDWRQMLIERALCIDTTASGGNAALLASAGLAD
;
A
#
# COMPACT_ATOMS: atom_id res chain seq x y z
N HIS A 1 3.80 -29.21 -3.91
CA HIS A 1 4.69 -29.90 -2.96
C HIS A 1 4.83 -29.06 -1.68
N LEU A 2 4.80 -29.72 -0.53
CA LEU A 2 5.15 -29.13 0.76
C LEU A 2 6.64 -29.37 1.02
N LEU A 3 7.38 -28.27 1.30
CA LEU A 3 8.82 -28.30 1.61
C LEU A 3 9.00 -27.66 3.00
N PRO A 4 8.86 -28.44 4.08
CA PRO A 4 9.03 -27.92 5.44
C PRO A 4 10.50 -27.59 5.72
N GLY A 5 10.74 -26.47 6.39
CA GLY A 5 12.07 -25.99 6.75
C GLY A 5 12.04 -24.49 7.06
N ASP A 6 13.18 -23.97 7.49
CA ASP A 6 13.31 -22.53 7.75
C ASP A 6 13.42 -21.69 6.46
N GLY A 7 13.18 -20.40 6.60
CA GLY A 7 13.22 -19.47 5.48
C GLY A 7 14.56 -19.46 4.73
N PRO A 8 15.72 -19.35 5.40
CA PRO A 8 17.02 -19.32 4.74
C PRO A 8 17.36 -20.59 3.97
N SER A 9 17.13 -21.78 4.54
CA SER A 9 17.56 -23.05 3.95
C SER A 9 16.60 -23.55 2.84
N VAL A 10 15.32 -23.26 2.90
CA VAL A 10 14.34 -23.67 1.89
C VAL A 10 13.91 -22.49 1.02
N GLY A 11 13.38 -21.45 1.62
CA GLY A 11 12.85 -20.26 0.92
C GLY A 11 13.93 -19.53 0.14
N GLY A 12 15.12 -19.34 0.73
CA GLY A 12 16.26 -18.69 0.08
C GLY A 12 16.78 -19.46 -1.14
N VAL A 13 16.80 -20.79 -1.07
CA VAL A 13 17.21 -21.65 -2.21
C VAL A 13 16.18 -21.54 -3.35
N LEU A 14 14.88 -21.61 -3.02
CA LEU A 14 13.82 -21.47 -4.03
C LEU A 14 13.84 -20.10 -4.69
N ALA A 15 13.97 -19.03 -3.91
CA ALA A 15 14.02 -17.66 -4.45
C ALA A 15 15.22 -17.42 -5.37
N ALA A 16 16.32 -18.13 -5.18
CA ALA A 16 17.53 -18.07 -5.98
C ALA A 16 17.48 -18.91 -7.26
N ASP A 17 16.54 -19.85 -7.38
CA ASP A 17 16.52 -20.79 -8.51
C ASP A 17 15.82 -20.15 -9.74
N PRO A 18 16.52 -20.02 -10.90
CA PRO A 18 15.97 -19.39 -12.09
C PRO A 18 14.80 -20.14 -12.74
N ARG A 19 14.53 -21.39 -12.31
CA ARG A 19 13.37 -22.17 -12.76
C ARG A 19 12.07 -21.76 -12.08
N ILE A 20 12.14 -21.01 -10.97
CA ILE A 20 10.96 -20.50 -10.27
C ILE A 20 10.31 -19.39 -11.10
N SER A 21 9.04 -19.59 -11.45
CA SER A 21 8.29 -18.71 -12.32
C SER A 21 7.72 -17.47 -11.60
N GLY A 22 7.68 -17.46 -10.27
CA GLY A 22 7.21 -16.35 -9.44
C GLY A 22 7.18 -16.73 -7.96
N VAL A 23 7.11 -15.73 -7.09
CA VAL A 23 7.01 -15.91 -5.64
C VAL A 23 5.81 -15.12 -5.12
N CYS A 24 4.96 -15.78 -4.32
CA CYS A 24 3.95 -15.13 -3.48
C CYS A 24 4.39 -15.28 -2.03
N PHE A 25 4.54 -14.17 -1.35
CA PHE A 25 5.08 -14.11 0.02
C PHE A 25 4.17 -13.28 0.93
N THR A 26 3.95 -13.76 2.13
CA THR A 26 3.34 -12.99 3.22
C THR A 26 4.24 -13.07 4.45
N GLY A 27 4.64 -11.95 5.03
CA GLY A 27 5.52 -11.88 6.19
C GLY A 27 6.07 -10.48 6.44
N SER A 28 7.28 -10.38 7.02
CA SER A 28 7.87 -9.08 7.32
C SER A 28 8.38 -8.37 6.06
N THR A 29 8.39 -7.04 6.10
CA THR A 29 8.95 -6.19 5.03
C THR A 29 10.42 -6.52 4.76
N ASP A 30 11.20 -6.82 5.80
CA ASP A 30 12.62 -7.15 5.67
C ASP A 30 12.82 -8.48 4.94
N THR A 31 12.03 -9.50 5.27
CA THR A 31 12.08 -10.79 4.55
C THR A 31 11.66 -10.62 3.08
N ALA A 32 10.62 -9.82 2.80
CA ALA A 32 10.22 -9.53 1.43
C ALA A 32 11.37 -8.87 0.62
N ARG A 33 12.12 -7.95 1.22
CA ARG A 33 13.29 -7.32 0.60
C ARG A 33 14.42 -8.32 0.34
N ILE A 34 14.70 -9.23 1.29
CA ILE A 34 15.70 -10.30 1.11
C ILE A 34 15.29 -11.20 -0.07
N ILE A 35 14.03 -11.59 -0.16
CA ILE A 35 13.50 -12.38 -1.28
C ILE A 35 13.66 -11.60 -2.59
N ASN A 36 13.26 -10.32 -2.63
CA ASN A 36 13.37 -9.46 -3.80
C ASN A 36 14.84 -9.35 -4.29
N ALA A 37 15.76 -9.07 -3.38
CA ALA A 37 17.20 -8.98 -3.70
C ALA A 37 17.77 -10.32 -4.21
N THR A 38 17.36 -11.44 -3.62
CA THR A 38 17.76 -12.78 -4.04
C THR A 38 17.23 -13.09 -5.44
N MET A 39 15.95 -12.83 -5.71
CA MET A 39 15.35 -13.04 -7.03
C MET A 39 16.02 -12.13 -8.09
N ALA A 40 16.30 -10.88 -7.75
CA ALA A 40 16.93 -9.91 -8.65
C ALA A 40 18.34 -10.38 -9.07
N SER A 41 19.15 -10.83 -8.11
CA SER A 41 20.55 -11.18 -8.35
C SER A 41 20.76 -12.58 -8.93
N LYS A 42 19.98 -13.58 -8.50
CA LYS A 42 20.21 -15.01 -8.80
C LYS A 42 19.03 -15.69 -9.51
N GLY A 43 17.80 -15.25 -9.25
CA GLY A 43 16.59 -15.85 -9.77
C GLY A 43 16.31 -15.52 -11.24
N ASN A 44 15.07 -15.77 -11.68
CA ASN A 44 14.60 -15.37 -12.99
C ASN A 44 14.27 -13.85 -13.00
N PRO A 45 14.93 -13.01 -13.85
CA PRO A 45 14.69 -11.56 -13.84
C PRO A 45 13.28 -11.16 -14.29
N LYS A 46 12.52 -12.05 -14.93
CA LYS A 46 11.12 -11.85 -15.33
C LYS A 46 10.10 -12.42 -14.35
N ALA A 47 10.54 -13.16 -13.31
CA ALA A 47 9.63 -13.76 -12.35
C ALA A 47 8.97 -12.68 -11.46
N PRO A 48 7.63 -12.64 -11.33
CA PRO A 48 6.94 -11.71 -10.44
C PRO A 48 7.20 -12.06 -8.97
N LEU A 49 7.29 -11.02 -8.13
CA LEU A 49 7.15 -11.10 -6.69
C LEU A 49 5.84 -10.42 -6.29
N ILE A 50 4.96 -11.19 -5.65
CA ILE A 50 3.79 -10.65 -4.96
C ILE A 50 4.10 -10.76 -3.46
N ALA A 51 4.37 -9.64 -2.82
CA ALA A 51 4.68 -9.57 -1.40
C ALA A 51 3.59 -8.77 -0.68
N GLU A 52 3.05 -9.35 0.38
CA GLU A 52 2.14 -8.72 1.32
C GLU A 52 2.80 -8.70 2.69
N THR A 53 2.93 -7.52 3.26
CA THR A 53 3.71 -7.31 4.49
C THR A 53 2.90 -6.60 5.56
N GLY A 54 3.53 -6.21 6.66
CA GLY A 54 2.87 -5.58 7.80
C GLY A 54 2.50 -4.11 7.57
N GLY A 55 2.04 -3.45 8.64
CA GLY A 55 1.64 -2.05 8.59
C GLY A 55 1.57 -1.39 9.95
N LEU A 56 1.79 -0.08 9.99
CA LEU A 56 1.43 0.77 11.12
C LEU A 56 -0.03 1.21 10.98
N ASN A 57 -0.93 0.23 11.05
CA ASN A 57 -2.34 0.42 10.75
C ASN A 57 -3.00 1.37 11.73
N ALA A 58 -3.67 2.38 11.21
CA ALA A 58 -4.31 3.45 11.97
C ALA A 58 -5.83 3.25 12.07
N MET A 59 -6.42 3.79 13.13
CA MET A 59 -7.87 4.02 13.20
C MET A 59 -8.12 5.43 13.70
N ILE A 60 -8.97 6.17 13.01
CA ILE A 60 -9.35 7.55 13.33
C ILE A 60 -10.76 7.56 13.90
N VAL A 61 -10.92 8.09 15.10
CA VAL A 61 -12.24 8.21 15.76
C VAL A 61 -12.50 9.68 16.06
N ASP A 62 -13.48 10.26 15.39
CA ASP A 62 -13.87 11.64 15.59
C ASP A 62 -15.01 11.80 16.60
N SER A 63 -15.33 13.04 16.97
CA SER A 63 -16.36 13.39 17.94
C SER A 63 -17.78 12.99 17.54
N SER A 64 -18.02 12.64 16.27
CA SER A 64 -19.32 12.19 15.79
C SER A 64 -19.51 10.67 15.84
N ALA A 65 -18.45 9.91 16.13
CA ALA A 65 -18.50 8.44 16.21
C ALA A 65 -19.48 7.94 17.28
N LEU A 66 -19.94 6.71 17.13
CA LEU A 66 -20.68 5.99 18.18
C LEU A 66 -19.67 5.34 19.11
N PRO A 67 -19.51 5.80 20.38
CA PRO A 67 -18.38 5.38 21.22
C PRO A 67 -18.35 3.88 21.51
N GLU A 68 -19.48 3.26 21.80
CA GLU A 68 -19.57 1.84 22.14
C GLU A 68 -19.25 0.95 20.94
N GLN A 69 -19.65 1.37 19.73
CA GLN A 69 -19.31 0.68 18.50
C GLN A 69 -17.82 0.82 18.20
N ALA A 70 -17.29 2.05 18.31
CA ALA A 70 -15.88 2.32 18.09
C ALA A 70 -15.01 1.48 19.04
N VAL A 71 -15.34 1.45 20.34
CA VAL A 71 -14.58 0.67 21.34
C VAL A 71 -14.62 -0.82 21.04
N ARG A 72 -15.80 -1.40 20.71
CA ARG A 72 -15.91 -2.80 20.29
C ARG A 72 -14.99 -3.11 19.11
N ASP A 73 -14.99 -2.25 18.10
CA ASP A 73 -14.21 -2.44 16.88
C ASP A 73 -12.71 -2.22 17.12
N ILE A 74 -12.33 -1.28 18.02
CA ILE A 74 -10.96 -1.07 18.47
C ILE A 74 -10.42 -2.32 19.18
N VAL A 75 -11.15 -2.83 20.18
CA VAL A 75 -10.72 -4.01 20.95
C VAL A 75 -10.57 -5.22 20.04
N THR A 76 -11.55 -5.44 19.16
CA THR A 76 -11.50 -6.53 18.16
C THR A 76 -10.28 -6.37 17.23
N ALA A 77 -10.06 -5.17 16.68
CA ALA A 77 -8.99 -4.93 15.73
C ALA A 77 -7.59 -4.99 16.37
N ALA A 78 -7.44 -4.56 17.63
CA ALA A 78 -6.14 -4.50 18.30
C ALA A 78 -5.74 -5.84 18.95
N PHE A 79 -6.68 -6.58 19.53
CA PHE A 79 -6.35 -7.67 20.43
C PHE A 79 -6.75 -9.07 19.94
N GLN A 80 -7.70 -9.19 19.01
CA GLN A 80 -8.06 -10.49 18.46
C GLN A 80 -6.83 -11.17 17.81
N SER A 81 -6.68 -12.48 17.99
CA SER A 81 -5.50 -13.26 17.56
C SER A 81 -4.19 -12.74 18.20
N ALA A 82 -4.27 -12.22 19.42
CA ALA A 82 -3.14 -11.57 20.13
C ALA A 82 -2.49 -10.43 19.30
N GLY A 83 -3.28 -9.68 18.51
CA GLY A 83 -2.76 -8.63 17.61
C GLY A 83 -1.88 -9.13 16.47
N GLN A 84 -1.81 -10.44 16.22
CA GLN A 84 -0.93 -11.05 15.23
C GLN A 84 -1.57 -11.19 13.85
N ARG A 85 -2.24 -10.11 13.40
CA ARG A 85 -2.71 -9.97 12.01
C ARG A 85 -2.03 -8.78 11.35
N CYS A 86 -1.68 -8.91 10.09
CA CYS A 86 -1.13 -7.80 9.31
C CYS A 86 -2.07 -6.57 9.28
N SER A 87 -3.39 -6.79 9.38
CA SER A 87 -4.44 -5.76 9.44
C SER A 87 -4.75 -5.26 10.85
N ALA A 88 -4.12 -5.79 11.92
CA ALA A 88 -4.43 -5.40 13.29
C ALA A 88 -4.18 -3.91 13.53
N LEU A 89 -5.03 -3.29 14.35
CA LEU A 89 -4.89 -1.90 14.74
C LEU A 89 -3.64 -1.69 15.60
N ARG A 90 -2.77 -0.78 15.16
CA ARG A 90 -1.53 -0.44 15.88
C ARG A 90 -1.59 0.93 16.53
N VAL A 91 -2.25 1.90 15.85
CA VAL A 91 -2.34 3.28 16.33
C VAL A 91 -3.77 3.77 16.23
N LEU A 92 -4.35 4.07 17.38
CA LEU A 92 -5.66 4.68 17.52
C LEU A 92 -5.49 6.20 17.66
N PHE A 93 -6.11 6.94 16.76
CA PHE A 93 -6.21 8.40 16.83
C PHE A 93 -7.60 8.80 17.32
N VAL A 94 -7.64 9.53 18.44
CA VAL A 94 -8.90 9.95 19.07
C VAL A 94 -8.96 11.47 19.09
N GLN A 95 -10.08 12.03 18.61
CA GLN A 95 -10.28 13.49 18.71
C GLN A 95 -10.32 13.91 20.18
N SER A 96 -9.63 15.00 20.51
CA SER A 96 -9.42 15.45 21.89
C SER A 96 -10.72 15.66 22.68
N ASP A 97 -11.77 16.16 22.03
CA ASP A 97 -13.08 16.43 22.65
C ASP A 97 -13.75 15.20 23.28
N ILE A 98 -13.47 14.01 22.75
CA ILE A 98 -14.09 12.76 23.19
C ILE A 98 -13.08 11.81 23.86
N ALA A 99 -11.80 12.18 23.90
CA ALA A 99 -10.72 11.26 24.29
C ALA A 99 -10.91 10.69 25.70
N GLU A 100 -11.23 11.52 26.69
CA GLU A 100 -11.42 11.07 28.08
C GLU A 100 -12.53 10.01 28.20
N GLY A 101 -13.69 10.28 27.59
CA GLY A 101 -14.83 9.35 27.63
C GLY A 101 -14.56 8.06 26.86
N LEU A 102 -13.99 8.16 25.66
CA LEU A 102 -13.68 6.99 24.82
C LEU A 102 -12.61 6.10 25.46
N LEU A 103 -11.55 6.69 26.04
CA LEU A 103 -10.49 5.93 26.71
C LEU A 103 -11.01 5.24 27.97
N SER A 104 -11.88 5.88 28.74
CA SER A 104 -12.52 5.25 29.89
C SER A 104 -13.36 4.01 29.49
N LEU A 105 -14.11 4.10 28.38
CA LEU A 105 -14.85 2.96 27.81
C LEU A 105 -13.89 1.86 27.32
N LEU A 106 -12.80 2.26 26.65
CA LEU A 106 -11.79 1.33 26.15
C LEU A 106 -11.12 0.56 27.28
N GLU A 107 -10.73 1.24 28.37
CA GLU A 107 -10.15 0.60 29.55
C GLU A 107 -11.11 -0.43 30.16
N GLY A 108 -12.40 -0.06 30.33
CA GLY A 108 -13.42 -0.99 30.81
C GLY A 108 -13.62 -2.20 29.88
N ALA A 109 -13.62 -1.99 28.57
CA ALA A 109 -13.72 -3.08 27.61
C ALA A 109 -12.48 -3.99 27.59
N MET A 110 -11.29 -3.42 27.78
CA MET A 110 -10.06 -4.20 27.93
C MET A 110 -10.09 -5.07 29.21
N ASP A 111 -10.67 -4.58 30.31
CA ASP A 111 -10.78 -5.33 31.56
C ASP A 111 -11.62 -6.60 31.45
N GLU A 112 -12.55 -6.66 30.49
CA GLU A 112 -13.39 -7.83 30.23
C GLU A 112 -12.69 -8.89 29.35
N LEU A 113 -11.50 -8.59 28.78
CA LEU A 113 -10.75 -9.53 27.94
C LEU A 113 -10.29 -10.75 28.74
N CYS A 114 -10.68 -11.92 28.29
CA CYS A 114 -10.23 -13.20 28.82
C CYS A 114 -9.00 -13.71 28.07
N ILE A 115 -7.86 -13.79 28.78
CA ILE A 115 -6.60 -14.28 28.23
C ILE A 115 -6.44 -15.76 28.62
N GLY A 116 -6.12 -16.64 27.68
CA GLY A 116 -5.98 -18.04 28.00
C GLY A 116 -5.76 -18.96 26.81
N ASP A 117 -6.05 -20.26 27.03
CA ASP A 117 -5.94 -21.28 26.00
C ASP A 117 -6.92 -21.01 24.85
N PRO A 118 -6.46 -20.93 23.58
CA PRO A 118 -7.33 -20.71 22.43
C PRO A 118 -8.37 -21.81 22.17
N TRP A 119 -8.24 -22.98 22.78
CA TRP A 119 -9.25 -24.06 22.74
C TRP A 119 -10.43 -23.81 23.67
N ASP A 120 -10.30 -22.91 24.63
CA ASP A 120 -11.39 -22.50 25.48
C ASP A 120 -12.22 -21.41 24.82
N LEU A 121 -13.51 -21.65 24.59
CA LEU A 121 -14.42 -20.72 23.88
C LEU A 121 -14.59 -19.35 24.57
N LYS A 122 -14.23 -19.23 25.84
CA LYS A 122 -14.25 -17.96 26.56
C LYS A 122 -13.01 -17.11 26.32
N THR A 123 -11.95 -17.65 25.69
CA THR A 123 -10.70 -16.96 25.48
C THR A 123 -10.82 -15.96 24.34
N ASP A 124 -10.54 -14.68 24.62
CA ASP A 124 -10.48 -13.59 23.64
C ASP A 124 -9.06 -13.43 23.07
N VAL A 125 -8.03 -13.61 23.91
CA VAL A 125 -6.63 -13.39 23.54
C VAL A 125 -5.79 -14.62 23.92
N GLY A 126 -5.21 -15.26 22.91
CA GLY A 126 -4.31 -16.39 23.05
C GLY A 126 -2.83 -15.97 23.15
N PRO A 127 -1.88 -16.93 23.05
CA PRO A 127 -0.45 -16.66 23.06
C PRO A 127 0.04 -16.03 21.74
N VAL A 128 1.23 -15.42 21.80
CA VAL A 128 1.99 -15.07 20.61
C VAL A 128 2.71 -16.31 20.06
N ILE A 129 3.24 -16.20 18.83
CA ILE A 129 3.70 -17.36 18.05
C ILE A 129 4.87 -18.11 18.72
N ASP A 130 5.84 -17.38 19.28
CA ASP A 130 7.05 -17.96 19.87
C ASP A 130 7.67 -17.04 20.95
N GLU A 131 8.76 -17.49 21.53
CA GLU A 131 9.49 -16.80 22.59
C GLU A 131 10.15 -15.50 22.09
N GLU A 132 10.71 -15.51 20.88
CA GLU A 132 11.36 -14.34 20.29
C GLU A 132 10.35 -13.21 20.10
N ALA A 133 9.16 -13.52 19.56
CA ALA A 133 8.07 -12.55 19.40
C ALA A 133 7.64 -11.96 20.76
N ARG A 134 7.47 -12.82 21.79
CA ARG A 134 7.15 -12.36 23.15
C ARG A 134 8.19 -11.38 23.66
N ASP A 135 9.48 -11.75 23.58
CA ASP A 135 10.56 -10.96 24.16
C ASP A 135 10.70 -9.59 23.49
N VAL A 136 10.56 -9.53 22.15
CA VAL A 136 10.56 -8.27 21.40
C VAL A 136 9.40 -7.37 21.80
N ILE A 137 8.19 -7.92 21.92
CA ILE A 137 7.00 -7.16 22.29
C ILE A 137 7.11 -6.68 23.75
N GLU A 138 7.53 -7.55 24.67
CA GLU A 138 7.70 -7.18 26.08
C GLU A 138 8.77 -6.11 26.28
N ALA A 139 9.88 -6.15 25.53
CA ALA A 139 10.91 -5.10 25.57
C ALA A 139 10.33 -3.74 25.16
N HIS A 140 9.47 -3.71 24.13
CA HIS A 140 8.76 -2.49 23.74
C HIS A 140 7.82 -2.01 24.85
N CYS A 141 7.00 -2.91 25.42
CA CYS A 141 6.09 -2.57 26.52
C CYS A 141 6.84 -1.98 27.73
N GLN A 142 7.95 -2.59 28.13
CA GLN A 142 8.79 -2.09 29.21
C GLN A 142 9.34 -0.69 28.94
N LYS A 143 9.77 -0.42 27.68
CA LYS A 143 10.20 0.91 27.26
C LYS A 143 9.08 1.94 27.43
N MET A 144 7.86 1.62 27.00
CA MET A 144 6.69 2.51 27.13
C MET A 144 6.31 2.75 28.60
N GLU A 145 6.36 1.72 29.43
CA GLU A 145 6.07 1.82 30.86
C GLU A 145 7.11 2.69 31.61
N MET A 146 8.40 2.52 31.31
CA MET A 146 9.46 3.37 31.87
C MET A 146 9.32 4.85 31.48
N GLN A 147 8.70 5.14 30.34
CA GLN A 147 8.38 6.49 29.88
C GLN A 147 7.08 7.04 30.50
N GLY A 148 6.38 6.26 31.33
CA GLY A 148 5.12 6.68 31.94
C GLY A 148 3.93 6.75 30.96
N ARG A 149 4.00 6.04 29.84
CA ARG A 149 3.01 6.10 28.74
C ARG A 149 1.84 5.12 28.88
N LEU A 150 1.81 4.30 29.94
CA LEU A 150 0.79 3.26 30.14
C LEU A 150 -0.59 3.87 30.37
N ILE A 151 -1.58 3.48 29.56
CA ILE A 151 -3.01 3.72 29.78
C ILE A 151 -3.59 2.51 30.55
N ARG A 152 -3.52 1.32 29.96
CA ARG A 152 -4.05 0.09 30.56
C ARG A 152 -3.20 -1.11 30.18
N LYS A 153 -3.09 -2.08 31.11
CA LYS A 153 -2.45 -3.39 30.87
C LYS A 153 -3.22 -4.47 31.60
N ILE A 154 -3.65 -5.50 30.88
CA ILE A 154 -4.43 -6.61 31.42
C ILE A 154 -3.47 -7.70 31.86
N LYS A 155 -3.60 -8.14 33.10
CA LYS A 155 -2.76 -9.21 33.62
C LYS A 155 -3.23 -10.57 33.19
N HIS A 156 -2.36 -11.32 32.58
CA HIS A 156 -2.58 -12.72 32.25
C HIS A 156 -2.40 -13.58 33.50
N PRO A 157 -3.29 -14.56 33.78
CA PRO A 157 -3.02 -15.57 34.78
C PRO A 157 -1.84 -16.45 34.36
N GLU A 158 -1.03 -16.90 35.31
CA GLU A 158 0.11 -17.79 35.01
C GLU A 158 -0.37 -19.06 34.28
N SER A 159 0.08 -19.26 33.05
CA SER A 159 -0.20 -20.47 32.27
C SER A 159 1.00 -20.79 31.35
N ALA A 160 1.05 -22.02 30.85
CA ALA A 160 2.07 -22.44 29.90
C ALA A 160 1.82 -21.78 28.53
N GLY A 161 2.85 -21.20 27.93
CA GLY A 161 2.82 -20.59 26.59
C GLY A 161 3.50 -19.22 26.55
N PHE A 162 3.61 -18.67 25.34
CA PHE A 162 4.24 -17.38 25.12
C PHE A 162 3.17 -16.26 25.13
N PHE A 163 2.73 -15.86 26.30
CA PHE A 163 1.71 -14.83 26.43
C PHE A 163 2.32 -13.43 26.56
N VAL A 164 1.68 -12.45 25.93
CA VAL A 164 1.91 -11.02 26.12
C VAL A 164 0.63 -10.41 26.66
N ASN A 165 0.75 -9.58 27.67
CA ASN A 165 -0.39 -8.88 28.27
C ASN A 165 -0.95 -7.81 27.33
N PRO A 166 -2.24 -7.88 26.91
CA PRO A 166 -2.87 -6.80 26.17
C PRO A 166 -2.68 -5.46 26.85
N SER A 167 -2.16 -4.49 26.12
CA SER A 167 -1.79 -3.19 26.69
C SER A 167 -2.05 -2.04 25.72
N ALA A 168 -2.37 -0.87 26.29
CA ALA A 168 -2.55 0.38 25.57
C ALA A 168 -1.63 1.46 26.14
N TYR A 169 -0.99 2.25 25.27
CA TYR A 169 -0.03 3.28 25.60
C TYR A 169 -0.35 4.60 24.91
N LEU A 170 -0.24 5.72 25.63
CA LEU A 170 -0.33 7.05 25.05
C LEU A 170 1.02 7.42 24.42
N ILE A 171 1.01 7.84 23.16
CA ILE A 171 2.18 8.35 22.44
C ILE A 171 1.89 9.74 21.88
N ASP A 172 2.95 10.52 21.60
CA ASP A 172 2.78 11.89 21.10
C ASP A 172 2.49 11.92 19.59
N SER A 173 3.04 10.94 18.85
CA SER A 173 2.91 10.87 17.40
C SER A 173 3.13 9.44 16.92
N ILE A 174 2.57 9.09 15.74
CA ILE A 174 2.88 7.85 15.04
C ILE A 174 4.39 7.74 14.71
N ALA A 175 5.10 8.85 14.64
CA ALA A 175 6.55 8.89 14.43
C ALA A 175 7.36 8.29 15.58
N ASP A 176 6.77 8.17 16.79
CA ASP A 176 7.39 7.49 17.94
C ASP A 176 7.58 5.99 17.71
N LEU A 177 6.87 5.42 16.73
CA LEU A 177 6.98 4.01 16.34
C LEU A 177 7.93 3.85 15.16
N GLU A 178 9.08 3.27 15.40
CA GLU A 178 10.08 3.01 14.35
C GLU A 178 9.63 1.87 13.40
N HIS A 179 8.98 0.86 13.97
CA HIS A 179 8.51 -0.34 13.27
C HIS A 179 7.20 -0.86 13.87
N GLU A 180 6.57 -1.81 13.19
CA GLU A 180 5.36 -2.48 13.65
C GLU A 180 5.64 -3.34 14.90
N ILE A 181 4.81 -3.21 15.92
CA ILE A 181 4.80 -4.10 17.09
C ILE A 181 3.73 -5.17 16.86
N PHE A 182 4.16 -6.35 16.44
CA PHE A 182 3.26 -7.43 15.98
C PHE A 182 2.74 -8.27 17.15
N GLY A 183 1.90 -7.64 18.00
CA GLY A 183 1.36 -8.22 19.22
C GLY A 183 0.14 -7.47 19.74
N PRO A 184 -0.39 -7.85 20.92
CA PRO A 184 -1.58 -7.25 21.50
C PRO A 184 -1.25 -5.91 22.19
N VAL A 185 -0.71 -4.98 21.42
CA VAL A 185 -0.25 -3.67 21.90
C VAL A 185 -0.88 -2.57 21.06
N LEU A 186 -1.64 -1.69 21.70
CA LEU A 186 -2.30 -0.54 21.09
C LEU A 186 -1.59 0.75 21.50
N HIS A 187 -1.32 1.62 20.52
CA HIS A 187 -0.83 2.97 20.79
C HIS A 187 -1.97 3.96 20.53
N VAL A 188 -2.05 4.99 21.36
CA VAL A 188 -3.10 6.01 21.27
C VAL A 188 -2.45 7.39 21.09
N VAL A 189 -3.01 8.16 20.15
CA VAL A 189 -2.67 9.56 19.90
C VAL A 189 -3.93 10.39 19.99
N THR A 190 -3.92 11.53 20.63
CA THR A 190 -5.01 12.50 20.56
C THR A 190 -4.74 13.55 19.48
N PHE A 191 -5.80 14.02 18.82
CA PHE A 191 -5.68 15.06 17.79
C PHE A 191 -6.81 16.09 17.89
N GLU A 192 -6.54 17.33 17.46
CA GLU A 192 -7.54 18.41 17.41
C GLU A 192 -8.37 18.29 16.13
N ALA A 193 -9.63 18.72 16.17
CA ALA A 193 -10.58 18.58 15.07
C ALA A 193 -10.08 19.17 13.74
N GLU A 194 -9.35 20.28 13.80
CA GLU A 194 -8.77 20.98 12.65
C GLU A 194 -7.51 20.29 12.10
N GLY A 195 -6.88 19.40 12.89
CA GLY A 195 -5.61 18.75 12.57
C GLY A 195 -5.74 17.46 11.75
N ILE A 196 -6.93 17.13 11.22
CA ILE A 196 -7.16 15.82 10.56
C ILE A 196 -6.35 15.66 9.26
N ASP A 197 -6.09 16.74 8.56
CA ASP A 197 -5.30 16.72 7.31
C ASP A 197 -3.84 16.42 7.61
N ASP A 198 -3.26 17.08 8.60
CA ASP A 198 -1.89 16.85 9.07
C ASP A 198 -1.74 15.44 9.66
N LEU A 199 -2.79 14.94 10.31
CA LEU A 199 -2.86 13.59 10.82
C LEU A 199 -2.75 12.56 9.69
N VAL A 200 -3.57 12.69 8.65
CA VAL A 200 -3.54 11.78 7.49
C VAL A 200 -2.17 11.83 6.79
N GLU A 201 -1.58 13.03 6.65
CA GLU A 201 -0.24 13.14 6.06
C GLU A 201 0.84 12.50 6.96
N SER A 202 0.71 12.61 8.29
CA SER A 202 1.63 11.94 9.23
C SER A 202 1.57 10.41 9.12
N ILE A 203 0.38 9.85 8.88
CA ILE A 203 0.20 8.41 8.62
C ILE A 203 0.85 8.04 7.28
N ASN A 204 0.57 8.79 6.22
CA ASN A 204 1.15 8.57 4.89
C ASN A 204 2.68 8.63 4.91
N ALA A 205 3.25 9.53 5.70
CA ALA A 205 4.70 9.73 5.82
C ALA A 205 5.44 8.51 6.39
N ARG A 206 4.73 7.59 7.07
CA ARG A 206 5.32 6.32 7.53
C ARG A 206 5.61 5.35 6.40
N GLY A 207 5.07 5.57 5.21
CA GLY A 207 5.26 4.75 4.04
C GLY A 207 4.54 3.40 4.05
N TYR A 208 3.88 3.03 5.16
CA TYR A 208 2.99 1.88 5.24
C TYR A 208 1.58 2.25 4.77
N GLY A 209 0.91 1.31 4.13
CA GLY A 209 -0.46 1.53 3.64
C GLY A 209 -1.23 0.24 3.50
N LEU A 210 -1.46 -0.51 4.62
CA LEU A 210 -2.22 -1.75 4.55
C LEU A 210 -3.70 -1.52 4.91
N THR A 211 -4.00 -1.16 6.16
CA THR A 211 -5.37 -0.93 6.61
C THR A 211 -5.51 0.38 7.38
N MET A 212 -6.69 1.01 7.26
CA MET A 212 -7.12 2.16 8.06
C MET A 212 -8.58 2.01 8.44
N GLY A 213 -8.89 2.23 9.72
CA GLY A 213 -10.25 2.36 10.21
C GLY A 213 -10.66 3.83 10.34
N ILE A 214 -11.95 4.13 10.14
CA ILE A 214 -12.51 5.46 10.34
C ILE A 214 -13.85 5.29 11.06
N HIS A 215 -13.99 5.90 12.23
CA HIS A 215 -15.28 6.01 12.92
C HIS A 215 -15.74 7.46 12.91
N THR A 216 -16.77 7.73 12.12
CA THR A 216 -17.40 9.06 11.96
C THR A 216 -18.80 8.91 11.38
N ARG A 217 -19.68 9.88 11.66
CA ARG A 217 -20.99 10.01 11.02
C ARG A 217 -21.04 11.16 10.01
N VAL A 218 -19.89 11.72 9.65
CA VAL A 218 -19.77 12.84 8.69
C VAL A 218 -19.20 12.32 7.37
N ASP A 219 -20.06 12.12 6.38
CA ASP A 219 -19.68 11.56 5.06
C ASP A 219 -18.59 12.34 4.36
N LYS A 220 -18.69 13.68 4.42
CA LYS A 220 -17.66 14.53 3.82
C LYS A 220 -16.27 14.25 4.41
N ARG A 221 -16.19 13.97 5.72
CA ARG A 221 -14.93 13.62 6.38
C ARG A 221 -14.39 12.29 5.90
N VAL A 222 -15.27 11.30 5.70
CA VAL A 222 -14.88 10.02 5.08
C VAL A 222 -14.26 10.26 3.72
N GLN A 223 -14.92 11.05 2.87
CA GLN A 223 -14.42 11.35 1.53
C GLN A 223 -13.09 12.09 1.59
N ASP A 224 -12.98 13.15 2.40
CA ASP A 224 -11.78 13.96 2.54
C ASP A 224 -10.56 13.11 3.02
N ILE A 225 -10.78 12.16 3.92
CA ILE A 225 -9.74 11.21 4.38
C ILE A 225 -9.38 10.22 3.26
N CYS A 226 -10.38 9.60 2.61
CA CYS A 226 -10.15 8.62 1.55
C CYS A 226 -9.39 9.22 0.36
N ASP A 227 -9.64 10.47 0.00
CA ASP A 227 -8.97 11.15 -1.11
C ASP A 227 -7.48 11.41 -0.82
N LYS A 228 -7.10 11.54 0.45
CA LYS A 228 -5.73 11.84 0.89
C LYS A 228 -4.94 10.62 1.35
N ALA A 229 -5.63 9.63 1.94
CA ALA A 229 -4.99 8.46 2.52
C ALA A 229 -4.36 7.56 1.44
N ARG A 230 -3.11 7.15 1.70
CA ARG A 230 -2.38 6.17 0.89
C ARG A 230 -2.42 4.82 1.57
N VAL A 231 -3.60 4.22 1.56
CA VAL A 231 -3.88 2.98 2.27
C VAL A 231 -4.69 2.06 1.37
N GLY A 232 -4.23 0.84 1.25
CA GLY A 232 -4.85 -0.16 0.40
C GLY A 232 -6.28 -0.53 0.82
N ASN A 233 -6.58 -0.59 2.12
CA ASN A 233 -7.89 -1.00 2.62
C ASN A 233 -8.39 -0.02 3.69
N ILE A 234 -9.49 0.68 3.41
CA ILE A 234 -10.13 1.61 4.33
C ILE A 234 -11.47 1.02 4.77
N TYR A 235 -11.71 1.02 6.08
CA TYR A 235 -12.91 0.49 6.71
C TYR A 235 -13.61 1.57 7.52
N VAL A 236 -14.88 1.86 7.19
CA VAL A 236 -15.64 2.95 7.82
C VAL A 236 -16.73 2.36 8.71
N ASN A 237 -16.74 2.79 9.98
CA ASN A 237 -17.70 2.40 11.02
C ASN A 237 -17.75 0.88 11.26
N ARG A 238 -16.61 0.22 11.13
CA ARG A 238 -16.43 -1.21 11.41
C ARG A 238 -14.96 -1.50 11.75
N ASN A 239 -14.70 -2.72 12.25
CA ASN A 239 -13.33 -3.14 12.48
C ASN A 239 -12.58 -3.37 11.15
N GLN A 240 -11.24 -3.27 11.20
CA GLN A 240 -10.35 -3.33 10.03
C GLN A 240 -9.69 -4.70 9.81
N ILE A 241 -10.14 -5.73 10.52
CA ILE A 241 -9.65 -7.10 10.38
C ILE A 241 -10.72 -8.00 9.75
N GLY A 242 -10.29 -9.13 9.16
CA GLY A 242 -11.22 -10.14 8.64
C GLY A 242 -11.81 -9.80 7.26
N ALA A 243 -11.00 -9.33 6.32
CA ALA A 243 -11.42 -9.13 4.93
C ALA A 243 -11.99 -10.42 4.30
N VAL A 244 -13.06 -10.28 3.51
CA VAL A 244 -13.75 -11.38 2.85
C VAL A 244 -13.37 -11.43 1.37
N VAL A 245 -12.91 -12.59 0.90
CA VAL A 245 -12.50 -12.81 -0.50
C VAL A 245 -13.66 -12.50 -1.47
N GLY A 246 -13.37 -11.74 -2.52
CA GLY A 246 -14.34 -11.35 -3.54
C GLY A 246 -15.26 -10.18 -3.13
N VAL A 247 -15.30 -9.85 -1.84
CA VAL A 247 -16.09 -8.76 -1.29
C VAL A 247 -15.18 -7.58 -0.93
N GLN A 248 -14.08 -7.88 -0.24
CA GLN A 248 -13.09 -6.90 0.23
C GLN A 248 -11.68 -7.36 -0.23
N PRO A 249 -11.28 -7.06 -1.47
CA PRO A 249 -9.93 -7.35 -1.94
C PRO A 249 -8.89 -6.79 -0.98
N PHE A 250 -7.92 -7.61 -0.57
CA PHE A 250 -7.00 -7.29 0.50
C PHE A 250 -5.55 -7.23 0.03
N GLY A 251 -4.86 -6.16 0.37
CA GLY A 251 -3.45 -5.93 0.07
C GLY A 251 -3.05 -4.48 0.29
N GLY A 252 -1.77 -4.27 0.60
CA GLY A 252 -1.21 -2.97 0.92
C GLY A 252 -0.57 -2.25 -0.26
N GLU A 253 -0.19 -0.99 -0.03
CA GLU A 253 0.68 -0.18 -0.89
C GLU A 253 1.93 0.27 -0.12
N GLY A 254 2.91 0.78 -0.82
CA GLY A 254 4.16 1.25 -0.21
C GLY A 254 4.96 0.12 0.45
N LEU A 255 5.30 0.31 1.73
CA LEU A 255 6.01 -0.71 2.52
C LEU A 255 5.16 -1.94 2.83
N SER A 256 3.83 -1.85 2.67
CA SER A 256 2.88 -2.89 3.07
C SER A 256 2.55 -3.91 1.97
N GLY A 257 2.99 -3.69 0.73
CA GLY A 257 2.75 -4.67 -0.32
C GLY A 257 3.08 -4.18 -1.72
N THR A 258 3.22 -5.15 -2.63
CA THR A 258 3.50 -4.89 -4.05
C THR A 258 2.23 -4.83 -4.89
N GLY A 259 1.11 -5.35 -4.39
CA GLY A 259 -0.10 -5.61 -5.17
C GLY A 259 0.11 -6.73 -6.22
N PRO A 260 -0.92 -7.07 -6.94
CA PRO A 260 -2.32 -6.69 -6.77
C PRO A 260 -2.97 -7.32 -5.53
N LYS A 261 -4.17 -6.83 -5.15
CA LYS A 261 -4.89 -7.30 -3.97
C LYS A 261 -5.33 -8.74 -4.07
N ALA A 262 -5.03 -9.53 -3.03
CA ALA A 262 -5.52 -10.90 -2.89
C ALA A 262 -7.06 -10.93 -2.82
N GLY A 263 -7.67 -11.90 -3.50
CA GLY A 263 -9.13 -12.03 -3.60
C GLY A 263 -9.81 -10.95 -4.43
N GLY A 264 -9.04 -10.11 -5.13
CA GLY A 264 -9.54 -9.07 -6.03
C GLY A 264 -9.61 -9.51 -7.49
N PRO A 265 -10.27 -8.71 -8.35
CA PRO A 265 -10.51 -9.05 -9.75
C PRO A 265 -9.22 -9.11 -10.59
N HIS A 266 -8.15 -8.43 -10.17
CA HIS A 266 -6.91 -8.34 -10.93
C HIS A 266 -5.81 -9.32 -10.47
N TYR A 267 -6.03 -10.08 -9.39
CA TYR A 267 -5.00 -10.94 -8.81
C TYR A 267 -4.55 -12.05 -9.76
N LEU A 268 -5.47 -12.73 -10.44
CA LEU A 268 -5.17 -13.84 -11.32
C LEU A 268 -4.37 -13.44 -12.58
N THR A 269 -4.42 -12.16 -12.96
CA THR A 269 -3.66 -11.68 -14.13
C THR A 269 -2.15 -11.80 -13.92
N ARG A 270 -1.67 -11.76 -12.65
CA ARG A 270 -0.25 -11.92 -12.33
C ARG A 270 0.28 -13.35 -12.51
N PHE A 271 -0.60 -14.33 -12.62
CA PHE A 271 -0.26 -15.74 -12.81
C PHE A 271 -0.39 -16.18 -14.27
N SER A 272 -0.93 -15.32 -15.15
CA SER A 272 -1.07 -15.58 -16.57
C SER A 272 0.07 -14.93 -17.35
N LYS A 273 0.55 -15.63 -18.40
CA LYS A 273 1.40 -14.99 -19.41
C LYS A 273 0.52 -14.43 -20.50
N VAL A 274 0.70 -13.17 -20.85
CA VAL A 274 0.20 -12.65 -22.11
C VAL A 274 1.01 -13.34 -23.22
N ALA A 275 0.33 -13.81 -24.30
CA ALA A 275 1.01 -14.47 -25.40
C ALA A 275 2.16 -13.59 -25.92
N ASP A 276 3.31 -14.22 -26.17
CA ASP A 276 4.56 -13.56 -26.59
C ASP A 276 4.29 -12.52 -27.71
N ARG A 277 4.04 -11.28 -27.32
CA ARG A 277 4.33 -10.14 -28.21
C ARG A 277 5.84 -9.97 -28.15
N ARG A 278 6.51 -10.09 -29.28
CA ARG A 278 7.93 -9.72 -29.39
C ARG A 278 8.01 -8.25 -29.04
N VAL A 279 8.47 -7.95 -27.85
CA VAL A 279 8.93 -6.61 -27.48
C VAL A 279 10.24 -6.46 -28.22
N GLU A 280 10.32 -5.57 -29.20
CA GLU A 280 11.57 -5.21 -29.85
C GLU A 280 12.46 -4.58 -28.77
N ASP A 281 13.74 -4.97 -28.76
CA ASP A 281 14.75 -4.55 -27.77
C ASP A 281 15.19 -3.12 -28.14
N ASP A 282 14.43 -2.12 -27.68
CA ASP A 282 14.63 -0.71 -28.03
C ASP A 282 15.32 0.11 -26.92
N GLY A 283 15.67 -0.52 -25.79
CA GLY A 283 16.19 0.19 -24.64
C GLY A 283 17.70 0.13 -24.52
N ALA A 284 18.38 1.28 -24.56
CA ALA A 284 19.74 1.38 -24.08
C ALA A 284 19.79 1.15 -22.57
N LEU A 285 20.74 0.31 -22.10
CA LEU A 285 20.97 0.13 -20.65
C LEU A 285 21.35 1.50 -20.05
N PRO A 286 20.80 1.87 -18.89
CA PRO A 286 21.26 3.01 -18.13
C PRO A 286 22.77 2.98 -17.95
N SER A 287 23.42 4.14 -18.05
CA SER A 287 24.87 4.23 -17.95
C SER A 287 25.35 3.78 -16.56
N SER A 288 26.58 3.31 -16.48
CA SER A 288 27.24 2.93 -15.22
C SER A 288 28.04 4.10 -14.61
N SER A 289 27.85 5.32 -15.09
CA SER A 289 28.54 6.50 -14.55
C SER A 289 28.13 6.74 -13.09
N ASN A 290 29.04 7.33 -12.32
CA ASN A 290 28.78 7.72 -10.92
C ASN A 290 28.25 9.16 -10.81
N GLU A 291 28.10 9.87 -11.92
CA GLU A 291 27.47 11.18 -11.95
C GLU A 291 25.96 10.98 -11.87
N CYS A 292 25.39 11.23 -10.71
CA CYS A 292 23.96 11.09 -10.44
C CYS A 292 23.42 12.38 -9.81
N GLY A 293 22.12 12.61 -9.92
CA GLY A 293 21.45 13.70 -9.19
C GLY A 293 20.34 14.41 -9.95
N GLU A 294 20.28 14.31 -11.27
CA GLU A 294 19.22 14.96 -12.03
C GLU A 294 17.88 14.29 -11.75
N LEU A 295 17.83 12.97 -11.76
CA LEU A 295 16.63 12.18 -11.42
C LEU A 295 16.15 12.48 -9.99
N SER A 296 17.08 12.58 -9.03
CA SER A 296 16.76 12.91 -7.63
C SER A 296 16.16 14.31 -7.45
N ARG A 297 16.46 15.25 -8.33
CA ARG A 297 15.91 16.60 -8.32
C ARG A 297 14.53 16.67 -8.97
N ILE A 298 14.30 15.89 -10.04
CA ILE A 298 13.07 15.94 -10.84
C ILE A 298 11.96 15.07 -10.23
N ALA A 299 12.28 13.92 -9.68
CA ALA A 299 11.26 12.96 -9.19
C ALA A 299 10.31 13.53 -8.12
N PRO A 300 10.75 14.30 -7.11
CA PRO A 300 9.83 14.92 -6.15
C PRO A 300 8.87 15.94 -6.78
N VAL A 301 9.34 16.69 -7.80
CA VAL A 301 8.49 17.63 -8.55
C VAL A 301 7.43 16.87 -9.33
N ALA A 302 7.83 15.78 -9.98
CA ALA A 302 6.94 14.92 -10.75
C ALA A 302 5.89 14.24 -9.86
N LEU A 303 6.28 13.80 -8.65
CA LEU A 303 5.33 13.24 -7.67
C LEU A 303 4.30 14.27 -7.21
N SER A 304 4.72 15.53 -6.98
CA SER A 304 3.78 16.60 -6.61
C SER A 304 2.76 16.87 -7.72
N ALA A 305 3.18 16.90 -8.97
CA ALA A 305 2.30 17.09 -10.13
C ALA A 305 1.37 15.87 -10.34
N GLN A 306 1.87 14.65 -10.12
CA GLN A 306 1.14 13.40 -10.26
C GLN A 306 -0.11 13.35 -9.37
N ARG A 307 -0.04 13.87 -8.15
CA ARG A 307 -1.19 13.89 -7.22
C ARG A 307 -2.41 14.62 -7.80
N HIS A 308 -2.20 15.70 -8.54
CA HIS A 308 -3.28 16.41 -9.24
C HIS A 308 -3.68 15.68 -10.53
N TRP A 309 -2.70 15.13 -11.23
CA TRP A 309 -2.92 14.41 -12.47
C TRP A 309 -3.77 13.15 -12.31
N ASP A 310 -3.60 12.42 -11.22
CA ASP A 310 -4.40 11.23 -10.92
C ASP A 310 -5.91 11.53 -10.81
N GLN A 311 -6.28 12.76 -10.49
CA GLN A 311 -7.66 13.23 -10.41
C GLN A 311 -8.23 13.74 -11.74
N VAL A 312 -7.40 13.88 -12.79
CA VAL A 312 -7.84 14.39 -14.10
C VAL A 312 -8.68 13.31 -14.81
N ALA A 313 -9.91 13.66 -15.15
CA ALA A 313 -10.87 12.72 -15.76
C ALA A 313 -10.51 12.36 -17.21
N ASP A 314 -10.09 13.33 -18.03
CA ASP A 314 -9.81 13.14 -19.46
C ASP A 314 -8.31 13.29 -19.78
N ARG A 315 -7.50 12.41 -19.17
CA ARG A 315 -6.07 12.32 -19.45
C ARG A 315 -5.78 11.96 -20.91
N ALA A 316 -6.63 11.13 -21.51
CA ALA A 316 -6.46 10.65 -22.87
C ALA A 316 -6.49 11.80 -23.90
N ALA A 317 -7.39 12.78 -23.74
CA ALA A 317 -7.47 13.93 -24.64
C ALA A 317 -6.20 14.80 -24.58
N ILE A 318 -5.65 15.01 -23.37
CA ILE A 318 -4.42 15.77 -23.18
C ILE A 318 -3.21 15.05 -23.83
N ILE A 319 -3.08 13.74 -23.58
CA ILE A 319 -2.02 12.90 -24.14
C ILE A 319 -2.12 12.86 -25.68
N LYS A 320 -3.33 12.73 -26.21
CA LYS A 320 -3.56 12.77 -27.66
C LYS A 320 -3.10 14.10 -28.27
N THR A 321 -3.42 15.22 -27.63
CA THR A 321 -2.97 16.56 -28.09
C THR A 321 -1.44 16.66 -28.07
N ALA A 322 -0.78 16.14 -27.03
CA ALA A 322 0.67 16.11 -26.96
C ALA A 322 1.29 15.22 -28.06
N ALA A 323 0.67 14.09 -28.37
CA ALA A 323 1.13 13.18 -29.40
C ALA A 323 1.11 13.78 -30.83
N GLU A 324 0.20 14.74 -31.11
CA GLU A 324 0.14 15.43 -32.39
C GLU A 324 1.41 16.25 -32.72
N ALA A 325 2.20 16.59 -31.71
CA ALA A 325 3.48 17.31 -31.88
C ALA A 325 4.64 16.34 -32.22
N CYS A 326 4.49 15.06 -32.02
CA CYS A 326 5.52 14.06 -32.26
C CYS A 326 5.58 13.62 -33.73
N SER A 327 6.61 12.88 -34.09
CA SER A 327 6.72 12.23 -35.40
C SER A 327 5.58 11.23 -35.62
N VAL A 328 5.23 10.96 -36.87
CA VAL A 328 4.14 10.07 -37.24
C VAL A 328 4.25 8.68 -36.59
N PRO A 329 5.42 8.01 -36.56
CA PRO A 329 5.55 6.70 -35.93
C PRO A 329 5.27 6.74 -34.42
N VAL A 330 5.80 7.74 -33.69
CA VAL A 330 5.60 7.89 -32.26
C VAL A 330 4.14 8.22 -31.94
N ARG A 331 3.55 9.17 -32.67
CA ARG A 331 2.13 9.50 -32.55
C ARG A 331 1.24 8.28 -32.73
N ASP A 332 1.45 7.51 -33.78
CA ASP A 332 0.60 6.35 -34.11
C ASP A 332 0.74 5.25 -33.05
N ALA A 333 1.95 5.03 -32.51
CA ALA A 333 2.19 4.13 -31.38
C ALA A 333 1.46 4.59 -30.10
N ILE A 334 1.49 5.88 -29.80
CA ILE A 334 0.73 6.43 -28.66
C ILE A 334 -0.78 6.23 -28.85
N LEU A 335 -1.31 6.49 -30.04
CA LEU A 335 -2.73 6.31 -30.35
C LEU A 335 -3.17 4.84 -30.25
N GLU A 336 -2.30 3.90 -30.64
CA GLU A 336 -2.52 2.46 -30.43
C GLU A 336 -2.63 2.11 -28.93
N ILE A 337 -1.72 2.62 -28.09
CA ILE A 337 -1.78 2.45 -26.64
C ILE A 337 -3.09 3.02 -26.07
N LEU A 338 -3.45 4.24 -26.43
CA LEU A 338 -4.69 4.88 -25.99
C LEU A 338 -5.93 4.06 -26.35
N SER A 339 -5.94 3.43 -27.54
CA SER A 339 -7.04 2.57 -27.96
C SER A 339 -7.07 1.21 -27.25
N GLY A 340 -5.88 0.64 -26.97
CA GLY A 340 -5.73 -0.67 -26.32
C GLY A 340 -6.06 -0.68 -24.83
N VAL A 341 -6.01 0.49 -24.19
CA VAL A 341 -6.32 0.68 -22.76
C VAL A 341 -7.65 1.41 -22.56
N SER A 342 -8.48 1.50 -23.62
CA SER A 342 -9.79 2.18 -23.58
C SER A 342 -10.78 1.57 -22.58
N GLU A 343 -10.58 0.30 -22.17
CA GLU A 343 -11.33 -0.35 -21.09
C GLU A 343 -10.91 0.13 -19.70
N PHE A 344 -9.80 0.89 -19.60
CA PHE A 344 -9.39 1.54 -18.39
C PHE A 344 -10.26 2.80 -18.20
N SER A 345 -11.46 2.58 -17.70
CA SER A 345 -12.16 3.67 -17.05
C SER A 345 -11.60 3.75 -15.61
N ALA A 346 -11.16 4.94 -15.22
CA ALA A 346 -10.76 5.24 -13.83
C ALA A 346 -11.96 5.13 -12.86
N HIS A 347 -12.89 4.22 -13.14
CA HIS A 347 -14.14 4.09 -12.42
C HIS A 347 -13.96 3.13 -11.26
N ALA A 348 -14.55 3.51 -10.17
CA ALA A 348 -14.72 2.62 -9.04
C ALA A 348 -15.51 1.38 -9.49
N ILE A 349 -15.04 0.22 -9.08
CA ILE A 349 -15.74 -1.05 -9.24
C ILE A 349 -16.52 -1.28 -7.95
N ASP A 350 -17.84 -1.28 -8.03
CA ASP A 350 -18.67 -1.69 -6.91
C ASP A 350 -18.60 -3.22 -6.76
N LEU A 351 -18.29 -3.67 -5.56
CA LEU A 351 -18.12 -5.08 -5.25
C LEU A 351 -19.34 -5.57 -4.45
N PRO A 352 -19.67 -6.87 -4.53
CA PRO A 352 -20.77 -7.43 -3.75
C PRO A 352 -20.51 -7.29 -2.25
N GLY A 353 -21.57 -7.34 -1.46
CA GLY A 353 -21.51 -7.32 0.00
C GLY A 353 -22.84 -7.69 0.63
N PRO A 354 -22.87 -7.92 1.94
CA PRO A 354 -24.12 -8.10 2.66
C PRO A 354 -24.93 -6.80 2.70
N THR A 355 -26.23 -6.92 2.95
CA THR A 355 -27.11 -5.76 3.17
C THR A 355 -26.55 -4.87 4.27
N GLY A 356 -26.43 -3.58 4.02
CA GLY A 356 -25.86 -2.62 4.97
C GLY A 356 -24.36 -2.44 4.87
N GLU A 357 -23.71 -3.02 3.85
CA GLU A 357 -22.29 -2.82 3.57
C GLU A 357 -22.10 -2.34 2.13
N SER A 358 -21.31 -1.30 1.93
CA SER A 358 -20.88 -0.81 0.61
C SER A 358 -19.40 -1.12 0.44
N ASN A 359 -19.05 -1.81 -0.65
CA ASN A 359 -17.69 -2.16 -1.00
C ASN A 359 -17.34 -1.60 -2.38
N ARG A 360 -16.21 -0.90 -2.45
CA ARG A 360 -15.76 -0.25 -3.68
C ARG A 360 -14.25 -0.42 -3.85
N LEU A 361 -13.83 -0.77 -5.06
CA LEU A 361 -12.44 -0.85 -5.46
C LEU A 361 -12.15 0.28 -6.45
N THR A 362 -11.09 1.06 -6.18
CA THR A 362 -10.62 2.13 -7.06
C THR A 362 -9.20 1.86 -7.51
N LEU A 363 -8.86 2.36 -8.71
CA LEU A 363 -7.52 2.26 -9.30
C LEU A 363 -6.89 3.66 -9.35
N HIS A 364 -5.65 3.77 -8.90
CA HIS A 364 -4.90 5.01 -8.82
C HIS A 364 -3.53 4.85 -9.47
N GLY A 365 -2.97 5.93 -10.01
CA GLY A 365 -1.58 5.96 -10.44
C GLY A 365 -0.63 5.70 -9.26
N ARG A 366 0.37 4.84 -9.46
CA ARG A 366 1.33 4.45 -8.42
C ARG A 366 2.28 5.59 -8.02
N GLY A 367 2.59 6.51 -8.96
CA GLY A 367 3.51 7.63 -8.73
C GLY A 367 4.37 7.97 -9.93
N VAL A 368 5.69 8.07 -9.76
CA VAL A 368 6.63 8.49 -10.80
C VAL A 368 7.34 7.29 -11.43
N PHE A 369 7.17 7.10 -12.74
CA PHE A 369 7.86 6.05 -13.50
C PHE A 369 9.02 6.60 -14.30
N VAL A 370 10.15 5.89 -14.26
CA VAL A 370 11.25 6.08 -15.21
C VAL A 370 10.98 5.22 -16.43
N CYS A 371 10.79 5.86 -17.60
CA CYS A 371 10.44 5.20 -18.86
C CYS A 371 11.63 5.23 -19.82
N LEU A 372 12.46 4.18 -19.79
CA LEU A 372 13.74 4.12 -20.52
C LEU A 372 13.58 3.97 -22.03
N GLY A 373 12.43 3.52 -22.52
CA GLY A 373 12.06 3.48 -23.94
C GLY A 373 11.33 4.74 -24.43
N GLY A 374 11.40 5.85 -23.69
CA GLY A 374 10.97 7.17 -24.15
C GLY A 374 9.47 7.43 -24.07
N VAL A 375 8.99 8.28 -24.98
CA VAL A 375 7.66 8.91 -24.94
C VAL A 375 6.51 7.90 -24.99
N THR A 376 6.64 6.84 -25.76
CA THR A 376 5.56 5.83 -25.91
C THR A 376 5.26 5.11 -24.58
N GLN A 377 6.31 4.74 -23.84
CA GLN A 377 6.16 4.17 -22.50
C GLN A 377 5.60 5.19 -21.51
N ALA A 378 6.07 6.43 -21.60
CA ALA A 378 5.61 7.53 -20.76
C ALA A 378 4.15 7.87 -21.00
N ALA A 379 3.66 7.83 -22.23
CA ALA A 379 2.25 8.06 -22.57
C ALA A 379 1.34 7.07 -21.86
N LEU A 380 1.76 5.80 -21.77
CA LEU A 380 1.01 4.77 -21.00
C LEU A 380 1.00 5.10 -19.50
N ALA A 381 2.17 5.43 -18.93
CA ALA A 381 2.24 5.80 -17.52
C ALA A 381 1.35 7.00 -17.19
N LEU A 382 1.37 8.03 -18.03
CA LEU A 382 0.52 9.22 -17.90
C LEU A 382 -0.96 8.90 -18.02
N LEU A 383 -1.37 8.06 -18.99
CA LEU A 383 -2.76 7.63 -19.16
C LEU A 383 -3.30 6.99 -17.88
N LEU A 384 -2.46 6.21 -17.21
CA LEU A 384 -2.79 5.50 -15.98
C LEU A 384 -2.68 6.36 -14.71
N GLY A 385 -2.55 7.70 -14.84
CA GLY A 385 -2.52 8.63 -13.70
C GLY A 385 -1.16 8.80 -13.04
N ASN A 386 -0.08 8.30 -13.66
CA ASN A 386 1.28 8.45 -13.16
C ASN A 386 1.96 9.70 -13.75
N ALA A 387 3.08 10.09 -13.14
CA ALA A 387 4.08 10.96 -13.78
C ALA A 387 5.14 10.11 -14.47
N ALA A 388 5.85 10.70 -15.42
CA ALA A 388 6.90 10.00 -16.17
C ALA A 388 8.18 10.81 -16.26
N ILE A 389 9.32 10.13 -16.23
CA ILE A 389 10.64 10.69 -16.50
C ILE A 389 11.30 9.86 -17.60
N VAL A 390 11.81 10.51 -18.62
CA VAL A 390 12.42 9.88 -19.81
C VAL A 390 13.82 10.42 -20.09
N PRO A 391 14.68 9.63 -20.77
CA PRO A 391 15.89 10.16 -21.37
C PRO A 391 15.55 11.24 -22.41
N LYS A 392 16.45 12.22 -22.56
CA LYS A 392 16.29 13.33 -23.47
C LYS A 392 16.37 12.89 -24.93
N ASP A 393 15.36 13.22 -25.68
CA ASP A 393 15.34 13.16 -27.14
C ASP A 393 14.39 14.24 -27.70
N VAL A 394 14.33 14.36 -29.02
CA VAL A 394 13.51 15.37 -29.71
C VAL A 394 12.00 15.09 -29.47
N GLU A 395 11.59 13.85 -29.46
CA GLU A 395 10.19 13.47 -29.25
C GLU A 395 9.73 13.84 -27.83
N ALA A 396 10.59 13.63 -26.83
CA ALA A 396 10.31 14.00 -25.44
C ALA A 396 10.12 15.51 -25.27
N GLU A 397 10.97 16.32 -25.93
CA GLU A 397 10.86 17.79 -25.86
C GLU A 397 9.56 18.28 -26.52
N LEU A 398 9.18 17.73 -27.66
CA LEU A 398 7.93 18.04 -28.36
C LEU A 398 6.69 17.65 -27.56
N PHE A 399 6.68 16.43 -27.02
CA PHE A 399 5.58 15.89 -26.23
C PHE A 399 5.37 16.66 -24.92
N CYS A 400 6.46 16.98 -24.22
CA CYS A 400 6.43 17.69 -22.95
C CYS A 400 5.75 19.07 -23.02
N ALA A 401 5.86 19.76 -24.15
CA ALA A 401 5.36 21.12 -24.33
C ALA A 401 3.82 21.25 -24.13
N PHE A 402 3.09 20.16 -24.24
CA PHE A 402 1.62 20.11 -24.13
C PHE A 402 1.11 19.49 -22.83
N LEU A 403 2.01 19.12 -21.92
CA LEU A 403 1.66 18.49 -20.64
C LEU A 403 1.69 19.50 -19.48
N PRO A 404 0.96 19.24 -18.39
CA PRO A 404 1.07 20.05 -17.17
C PRO A 404 2.50 20.14 -16.65
N ALA A 405 2.88 21.32 -16.17
CA ALA A 405 4.23 21.58 -15.68
C ALA A 405 4.62 20.60 -14.55
N GLY A 406 5.83 20.04 -14.65
CA GLY A 406 6.39 19.12 -13.67
C GLY A 406 5.92 17.68 -13.78
N LEU A 407 4.86 17.38 -14.53
CA LEU A 407 4.32 16.04 -14.66
C LEU A 407 5.23 15.10 -15.46
N PHE A 408 5.93 15.64 -16.43
CA PHE A 408 6.82 14.93 -17.34
C PHE A 408 8.24 15.48 -17.21
N GLY A 409 9.18 14.64 -16.84
CA GLY A 409 10.58 14.99 -16.67
C GLY A 409 11.43 14.50 -17.84
N ILE A 410 12.39 15.33 -18.28
CA ILE A 410 13.39 14.98 -19.27
C ILE A 410 14.76 15.10 -18.60
N VAL A 411 15.60 14.09 -18.74
CA VAL A 411 16.95 14.03 -18.17
C VAL A 411 17.96 13.67 -19.23
N ASP A 412 19.15 14.26 -19.19
CA ASP A 412 20.20 14.04 -20.21
C ASP A 412 20.70 12.59 -20.16
N ASP A 413 20.89 12.02 -18.98
CA ASP A 413 21.29 10.61 -18.78
C ASP A 413 20.62 10.03 -17.54
N ILE A 414 20.32 8.72 -17.56
CA ILE A 414 19.80 7.96 -16.42
C ILE A 414 20.80 6.84 -16.13
N THR A 415 21.29 6.80 -14.91
CA THR A 415 22.25 5.79 -14.49
C THR A 415 21.57 4.70 -13.65
N LEU A 416 22.17 3.51 -13.54
CA LEU A 416 21.73 2.49 -12.58
C LEU A 416 21.78 3.03 -11.14
N LYS A 417 22.75 3.90 -10.84
CA LYS A 417 22.86 4.53 -9.53
C LYS A 417 21.73 5.52 -9.26
N ASP A 418 21.27 6.29 -10.26
CA ASP A 418 20.08 7.12 -10.13
C ASP A 418 18.84 6.29 -9.79
N ILE A 419 18.64 5.16 -10.49
CA ILE A 419 17.54 4.24 -10.21
C ILE A 419 17.61 3.71 -8.78
N GLU A 420 18.82 3.41 -8.27
CA GLU A 420 19.03 2.93 -6.90
C GLU A 420 18.68 3.98 -5.84
N ILE A 421 19.06 5.26 -6.03
CA ILE A 421 19.04 6.25 -4.96
C ILE A 421 17.98 7.34 -5.08
N ALA A 422 17.47 7.62 -6.30
CA ALA A 422 16.52 8.71 -6.50
C ALA A 422 15.26 8.50 -5.62
N PRO A 423 14.81 9.51 -4.87
CA PRO A 423 13.60 9.41 -4.06
C PRO A 423 12.34 9.33 -4.94
N ASP A 424 11.22 9.00 -4.33
CA ASP A 424 9.87 9.17 -4.88
C ASP A 424 9.59 8.45 -6.21
N LEU A 425 10.40 7.46 -6.58
CA LEU A 425 10.10 6.60 -7.73
C LEU A 425 9.02 5.57 -7.37
N ALA A 426 8.19 5.23 -8.36
CA ALA A 426 7.17 4.19 -8.29
C ALA A 426 7.50 2.94 -9.10
N GLY A 427 8.44 3.02 -10.03
CA GLY A 427 8.90 1.91 -10.86
C GLY A 427 9.71 2.33 -12.06
N VAL A 428 10.13 1.33 -12.82
CA VAL A 428 10.86 1.51 -14.09
C VAL A 428 10.13 0.74 -15.19
N VAL A 429 10.02 1.34 -16.36
CA VAL A 429 9.56 0.69 -17.59
C VAL A 429 10.74 0.50 -18.52
N PHE A 430 11.04 -0.73 -18.86
CA PHE A 430 12.16 -1.07 -19.72
C PHE A 430 11.95 -2.38 -20.44
N ALA A 431 11.97 -2.37 -21.76
CA ALA A 431 11.99 -3.55 -22.59
C ALA A 431 13.43 -3.85 -23.02
N GLY A 432 13.91 -5.07 -22.82
CA GLY A 432 15.27 -5.43 -23.16
C GLY A 432 15.62 -6.89 -22.86
N ASN A 433 16.90 -7.23 -23.07
CA ASN A 433 17.40 -8.58 -22.82
C ASN A 433 17.49 -8.92 -21.31
N ALA A 434 17.65 -10.20 -20.99
CA ALA A 434 17.65 -10.69 -19.63
C ALA A 434 18.80 -10.13 -18.75
N GLU A 435 19.93 -9.75 -19.36
CA GLU A 435 21.08 -9.16 -18.66
C GLU A 435 20.76 -7.75 -18.21
N ASN A 436 20.22 -6.92 -19.11
CA ASN A 436 19.81 -5.54 -18.84
C ASN A 436 18.68 -5.49 -17.82
N LEU A 437 17.67 -6.37 -17.95
CA LEU A 437 16.59 -6.49 -16.97
C LEU A 437 17.13 -6.84 -15.57
N ARG A 438 18.11 -7.75 -15.49
CA ARG A 438 18.74 -8.12 -14.22
C ARG A 438 19.49 -6.95 -13.59
N ALA A 439 20.22 -6.15 -14.39
CA ALA A 439 20.93 -4.97 -13.88
C ALA A 439 19.97 -3.95 -13.26
N ILE A 440 18.89 -3.59 -13.98
CA ILE A 440 17.89 -2.63 -13.50
C ILE A 440 17.16 -3.20 -12.27
N ARG A 441 16.78 -4.49 -12.30
CA ARG A 441 16.10 -5.13 -11.17
C ARG A 441 16.98 -5.17 -9.91
N SER A 442 18.29 -5.38 -10.08
CA SER A 442 19.25 -5.33 -8.97
C SER A 442 19.37 -3.93 -8.38
N ALA A 443 19.39 -2.88 -9.22
CA ALA A 443 19.38 -1.49 -8.77
C ALA A 443 18.09 -1.17 -8.00
N LEU A 444 16.93 -1.59 -8.51
CA LEU A 444 15.65 -1.44 -7.80
C LEU A 444 15.62 -2.21 -6.47
N ALA A 445 16.20 -3.40 -6.42
CA ALA A 445 16.22 -4.22 -5.21
C ALA A 445 17.21 -3.72 -4.14
N ALA A 446 18.19 -2.92 -4.52
CA ALA A 446 19.14 -2.27 -3.61
C ALA A 446 18.54 -1.05 -2.89
N ARG A 447 17.39 -0.55 -3.34
CA ARG A 447 16.71 0.60 -2.74
C ARG A 447 16.25 0.32 -1.32
N SER A 448 16.29 1.36 -0.48
CA SER A 448 15.48 1.42 0.73
C SER A 448 14.02 1.74 0.36
N GLY A 449 13.07 1.39 1.22
CA GLY A 449 11.65 1.71 1.01
C GLY A 449 10.84 0.58 0.37
N ALA A 450 9.82 0.92 -0.40
CA ALA A 450 8.92 -0.02 -1.05
C ALA A 450 9.61 -0.84 -2.15
N ILE A 451 9.13 -2.05 -2.39
CA ILE A 451 9.55 -2.88 -3.53
C ILE A 451 8.89 -2.33 -4.79
N LEU A 452 9.70 -1.81 -5.70
CA LEU A 452 9.22 -1.18 -6.93
C LEU A 452 9.17 -2.18 -8.10
N PRO A 453 8.15 -2.09 -8.98
CA PRO A 453 8.06 -2.92 -10.17
C PRO A 453 9.08 -2.50 -11.25
N LEU A 454 9.60 -3.51 -11.96
CA LEU A 454 10.19 -3.37 -13.29
C LEU A 454 9.19 -3.92 -14.30
N ILE A 455 8.74 -3.08 -15.22
CA ILE A 455 7.75 -3.43 -16.24
C ILE A 455 8.50 -3.61 -17.55
N ASP A 456 8.57 -4.86 -18.01
CA ASP A 456 9.28 -5.27 -19.22
C ASP A 456 8.35 -5.56 -20.40
N ASP A 457 7.04 -5.50 -20.18
CA ASP A 457 6.00 -5.62 -21.20
C ASP A 457 4.85 -4.64 -20.90
N LEU A 458 4.52 -3.78 -21.85
CA LEU A 458 3.44 -2.79 -21.71
C LEU A 458 2.05 -3.42 -21.58
N SER A 459 1.87 -4.68 -21.94
CA SER A 459 0.63 -5.41 -21.66
C SER A 459 0.41 -5.65 -20.15
N ASP A 460 1.46 -5.60 -19.35
CA ASP A 460 1.43 -5.69 -17.89
C ASP A 460 1.19 -4.32 -17.20
N TRP A 461 0.56 -3.38 -17.91
CA TRP A 461 0.30 -2.01 -17.48
C TRP A 461 -0.38 -1.88 -16.11
N ARG A 462 -1.11 -2.93 -15.67
CA ARG A 462 -1.75 -2.95 -14.36
C ARG A 462 -0.76 -2.81 -13.19
N GLN A 463 0.52 -3.12 -13.40
CA GLN A 463 1.57 -2.89 -12.40
C GLN A 463 1.89 -1.40 -12.16
N MET A 464 1.46 -0.52 -13.07
CA MET A 464 1.55 0.93 -12.90
C MET A 464 0.45 1.49 -11.99
N LEU A 465 -0.47 0.65 -11.54
CA LEU A 465 -1.62 1.04 -10.74
C LEU A 465 -1.52 0.53 -9.30
N ILE A 466 -2.22 1.22 -8.42
CA ILE A 466 -2.51 0.83 -7.05
C ILE A 466 -4.01 0.61 -6.93
N GLU A 467 -4.39 -0.46 -6.26
CA GLU A 467 -5.76 -0.77 -5.91
C GLU A 467 -6.05 -0.29 -4.49
N ARG A 468 -7.14 0.49 -4.30
CA ARG A 468 -7.65 0.86 -2.98
C ARG A 468 -9.07 0.35 -2.81
N ALA A 469 -9.31 -0.36 -1.71
CA ALA A 469 -10.61 -0.91 -1.35
C ALA A 469 -11.20 -0.09 -0.20
N LEU A 470 -12.42 0.41 -0.40
CA LEU A 470 -13.21 1.12 0.61
C LEU A 470 -14.40 0.24 0.99
N CYS A 471 -14.54 -0.04 2.29
CA CYS A 471 -15.67 -0.76 2.85
C CYS A 471 -16.36 0.11 3.89
N ILE A 472 -17.66 0.37 3.71
CA ILE A 472 -18.46 1.21 4.60
C ILE A 472 -19.59 0.38 5.21
N ASP A 473 -19.67 0.34 6.56
CA ASP A 473 -20.88 -0.09 7.23
C ASP A 473 -21.92 1.05 7.18
N THR A 474 -22.90 0.90 6.30
CA THR A 474 -23.95 1.89 6.11
C THR A 474 -25.01 1.85 7.19
N THR A 475 -25.09 0.77 7.99
CA THR A 475 -26.06 0.63 9.10
C THR A 475 -25.65 1.46 10.30
N ALA A 476 -24.34 1.66 10.52
CA ALA A 476 -23.79 2.47 11.59
C ALA A 476 -24.02 3.97 11.40
N SER A 477 -24.33 4.41 10.19
CA SER A 477 -24.53 5.83 9.85
C SER A 477 -25.80 6.44 10.44
N GLY A 478 -26.60 5.65 11.18
CA GLY A 478 -27.77 6.18 11.90
C GLY A 478 -28.81 6.86 11.02
N GLY A 479 -29.00 6.38 9.79
CA GLY A 479 -29.94 6.95 8.83
C GLY A 479 -29.35 8.04 7.94
N ASN A 480 -28.08 7.93 7.55
CA ASN A 480 -27.56 8.77 6.48
C ASN A 480 -28.29 8.47 5.17
N ALA A 481 -29.34 9.29 4.91
CA ALA A 481 -30.21 9.13 3.76
C ALA A 481 -29.48 9.27 2.42
N ALA A 482 -28.35 9.99 2.37
CA ALA A 482 -27.55 10.16 1.16
C ALA A 482 -26.78 8.89 0.81
N LEU A 483 -26.16 8.20 1.79
CA LEU A 483 -25.52 6.90 1.60
C LEU A 483 -26.53 5.81 1.22
N LEU A 484 -27.70 5.79 1.88
CA LEU A 484 -28.78 4.86 1.55
C LEU A 484 -29.36 5.13 0.16
N ALA A 485 -29.49 6.39 -0.25
CA ALA A 485 -29.96 6.77 -1.58
C ALA A 485 -28.96 6.44 -2.68
N SER A 486 -27.66 6.62 -2.45
CA SER A 486 -26.61 6.24 -3.42
C SER A 486 -26.48 4.73 -3.60
N ALA A 487 -26.77 3.95 -2.56
CA ALA A 487 -26.81 2.49 -2.64
C ALA A 487 -28.07 1.94 -3.34
N GLY A 488 -29.17 2.73 -3.38
CA GLY A 488 -30.44 2.36 -4.01
C GLY A 488 -30.65 2.87 -5.45
N LEU A 489 -29.70 3.61 -6.03
CA LEU A 489 -29.79 4.14 -7.39
C LEU A 489 -28.96 3.33 -8.43
N ALA A 490 -28.51 2.16 -8.07
CA ALA A 490 -27.78 1.23 -8.94
C ALA A 490 -28.67 0.05 -9.37
N ASP A 491 -29.92 0.34 -9.82
CA ASP A 491 -30.78 -0.59 -10.57
C ASP A 491 -30.93 -0.10 -12.02
#